data_e46f66004d8f916a2c36e0bf9a3b5a95
#
_entry.id   e46f66004d8f916a2c36e0bf9a3b5a95
#
_cell.length_a   1.000
_cell.length_b   1.000
_cell.length_c   1.000
_cell.angle_alpha   90.00
_cell.angle_beta   90.00
_cell.angle_gamma   90.00
#
_symmetry.space_group_name_H-M   'P 1'
#
loop_
_entity.id
_entity.type
_entity.pdbx_description
1 polymer ?
#
loop_
_entity_poly.entity_id
_entity_poly.type
_entity_poly.pdbx_seq_one_letter_code
_entity_poly.pdbx_strand_id
1 'polypeptide(L)'
;MRKPLASFILASASLCSLDLAAAPAAVPRAVIADPVRDARHPATNRQVLILSHGQGMNALLMLAAGAGPKPTMLLLHGLPGNEQNLDLAQAVRRAGWNVLTLHYRGSWGSPGRFSLGGAYEDVEVAMDFLRQPENASRYGIDPGRLVVAGHSMGGFLAARYAAGHDDVAGAVLIDPWNVGAFGKALLARPEIRQDWIAATGEDFGTSLAGTDAAAIVAETERHAGEWDLVDDAPKLARKPLLIVDAEFGNTAEVAPLAAAIKARRGQLRAVTLPSDHAFADHRIALAAATVSWLDTLRTPKGKAR
;
A
#
# COMPACT_ATOMS: atom_id res chain seq x y z
N MET A 1 -2.11 22.78 81.34
CA MET A 1 -3.14 22.98 80.29
C MET A 1 -2.47 22.95 78.97
N ARG A 2 -2.56 21.84 78.19
CA ARG A 2 -2.00 21.67 76.87
C ARG A 2 -3.16 21.65 75.83
N LYS A 3 -3.13 22.55 74.85
CA LYS A 3 -4.11 22.61 73.74
C LYS A 3 -3.75 21.58 72.71
N PRO A 4 -4.72 20.89 72.03
CA PRO A 4 -4.43 19.99 70.94
C PRO A 4 -4.30 20.74 69.64
N LEU A 5 -3.28 20.35 68.80
CA LEU A 5 -3.12 20.76 67.43
C LEU A 5 -4.12 19.99 66.56
N ALA A 6 -4.88 20.71 65.77
CA ALA A 6 -5.76 20.16 64.72
C ALA A 6 -4.93 19.93 63.45
N SER A 7 -4.82 18.67 63.05
CA SER A 7 -4.24 18.30 61.75
C SER A 7 -5.28 18.45 60.64
N PHE A 8 -5.03 19.37 59.68
CA PHE A 8 -5.78 19.46 58.45
C PHE A 8 -5.26 18.42 57.45
N ILE A 9 -6.11 17.46 57.11
CA ILE A 9 -5.87 16.52 55.99
C ILE A 9 -6.38 17.20 54.72
N LEU A 10 -5.45 17.61 53.84
CA LEU A 10 -5.78 18.01 52.49
C LEU A 10 -6.05 16.73 51.65
N ALA A 11 -7.30 16.51 51.27
CA ALA A 11 -7.67 15.49 50.31
C ALA A 11 -7.36 16.02 48.88
N SER A 12 -6.32 15.47 48.25
CA SER A 12 -6.01 15.71 46.87
C SER A 12 -6.99 14.91 46.01
N ALA A 13 -7.93 15.58 45.35
CA ALA A 13 -8.78 14.99 44.32
C ALA A 13 -7.96 14.79 43.02
N SER A 14 -7.56 13.56 42.74
CA SER A 14 -7.03 13.17 41.44
C SER A 14 -8.16 13.23 40.39
N LEU A 15 -8.14 14.22 39.54
CA LEU A 15 -8.96 14.24 38.34
C LEU A 15 -8.40 13.16 37.36
N CYS A 16 -9.06 11.99 37.35
CA CYS A 16 -8.92 11.05 36.24
C CYS A 16 -9.48 11.72 34.98
N SER A 17 -8.62 12.17 34.10
CA SER A 17 -8.98 12.50 32.74
C SER A 17 -9.42 11.20 32.03
N LEU A 18 -10.74 11.06 31.86
CA LEU A 18 -11.29 10.07 30.95
C LEU A 18 -10.86 10.49 29.54
N ASP A 19 -9.85 9.78 28.98
CA ASP A 19 -9.61 9.82 27.55
C ASP A 19 -10.89 9.35 26.85
N LEU A 20 -11.65 10.31 26.32
CA LEU A 20 -12.76 10.00 25.41
C LEU A 20 -12.15 9.33 24.18
N ALA A 21 -12.16 8.00 24.16
CA ALA A 21 -11.85 7.27 22.93
C ALA A 21 -12.73 7.83 21.82
N ALA A 22 -12.12 8.42 20.80
CA ALA A 22 -12.85 8.92 19.64
C ALA A 22 -13.70 7.79 19.09
N ALA A 23 -15.00 8.04 18.87
CA ALA A 23 -15.89 7.05 18.29
C ALA A 23 -15.25 6.51 16.98
N PRO A 24 -15.32 5.20 16.72
CA PRO A 24 -14.75 4.63 15.51
C PRO A 24 -15.33 5.35 14.30
N ALA A 25 -14.47 5.81 13.40
CA ALA A 25 -14.89 6.51 12.19
C ALA A 25 -15.86 5.63 11.41
N ALA A 26 -16.99 6.19 10.97
CA ALA A 26 -17.99 5.44 10.23
C ALA A 26 -17.36 4.79 8.98
N VAL A 27 -17.69 3.52 8.75
CA VAL A 27 -17.22 2.79 7.55
C VAL A 27 -17.77 3.49 6.30
N PRO A 28 -16.91 3.87 5.33
CA PRO A 28 -17.39 4.51 4.10
C PRO A 28 -18.40 3.65 3.36
N ARG A 29 -19.48 4.26 2.85
CA ARG A 29 -20.54 3.53 2.14
C ARG A 29 -20.01 2.69 0.97
N ALA A 30 -19.00 3.17 0.26
CA ALA A 30 -18.38 2.46 -0.85
C ALA A 30 -17.75 1.10 -0.47
N VAL A 31 -17.50 0.88 0.83
CA VAL A 31 -16.98 -0.40 1.34
C VAL A 31 -18.09 -1.42 1.52
N ILE A 32 -19.27 -1.00 2.00
CA ILE A 32 -20.32 -1.88 2.49
C ILE A 32 -21.61 -1.86 1.66
N ALA A 33 -21.69 -1.01 0.63
CA ALA A 33 -22.89 -0.92 -0.20
C ALA A 33 -22.56 -0.60 -1.66
N ASP A 34 -23.38 -1.12 -2.55
CA ASP A 34 -23.31 -0.79 -3.97
C ASP A 34 -23.87 0.62 -4.24
N PRO A 35 -23.28 1.36 -5.21
CA PRO A 35 -23.81 2.63 -5.65
C PRO A 35 -25.03 2.43 -6.55
N VAL A 36 -25.85 3.46 -6.66
CA VAL A 36 -26.87 3.50 -7.72
C VAL A 36 -26.17 3.44 -9.09
N ARG A 37 -26.68 2.61 -9.99
CA ARG A 37 -26.11 2.47 -11.34
C ARG A 37 -26.25 3.79 -12.11
N ASP A 38 -25.14 4.33 -12.59
CA ASP A 38 -25.13 5.40 -13.60
C ASP A 38 -25.38 4.77 -14.98
N ALA A 39 -26.55 5.04 -15.57
CA ALA A 39 -26.92 4.47 -16.87
C ALA A 39 -26.15 5.09 -18.04
N ARG A 40 -25.68 6.34 -17.89
CA ARG A 40 -24.96 7.07 -18.96
C ARG A 40 -23.44 6.81 -18.92
N HIS A 41 -22.90 6.66 -17.71
CA HIS A 41 -21.46 6.44 -17.49
C HIS A 41 -21.27 5.31 -16.47
N PRO A 42 -21.59 4.06 -16.85
CA PRO A 42 -21.54 2.94 -15.90
C PRO A 42 -20.08 2.57 -15.57
N ALA A 43 -19.89 2.01 -14.38
CA ALA A 43 -18.63 1.36 -14.04
C ALA A 43 -18.38 0.18 -14.99
N THR A 44 -17.13 0.02 -15.45
CA THR A 44 -16.74 -1.03 -16.40
C THR A 44 -15.36 -1.58 -16.08
N ASN A 45 -15.05 -2.75 -16.63
CA ASN A 45 -13.71 -3.33 -16.62
C ASN A 45 -13.12 -3.27 -18.04
N ARG A 46 -11.82 -3.03 -18.14
CA ARG A 46 -11.05 -3.09 -19.37
C ARG A 46 -9.83 -3.98 -19.13
N GLN A 47 -9.78 -5.09 -19.85
CA GLN A 47 -8.53 -5.83 -19.95
C GLN A 47 -7.58 -5.02 -20.83
N VAL A 48 -6.37 -4.82 -20.36
CA VAL A 48 -5.31 -4.11 -21.07
C VAL A 48 -4.03 -4.93 -21.04
N LEU A 49 -3.25 -4.79 -22.10
CA LEU A 49 -1.91 -5.35 -22.20
C LEU A 49 -0.92 -4.19 -22.14
N ILE A 50 -0.06 -4.16 -21.13
CA ILE A 50 0.93 -3.10 -20.95
C ILE A 50 2.28 -3.65 -21.38
N LEU A 51 2.86 -3.07 -22.43
CA LEU A 51 4.14 -3.53 -22.97
C LEU A 51 5.29 -3.02 -22.10
N SER A 52 5.97 -3.92 -21.40
CA SER A 52 7.16 -3.65 -20.60
C SER A 52 8.34 -4.46 -21.14
N HIS A 53 9.42 -3.78 -21.55
CA HIS A 53 10.65 -4.40 -22.08
C HIS A 53 10.38 -5.51 -23.13
N GLY A 54 9.44 -5.25 -24.03
CA GLY A 54 9.07 -6.18 -25.10
C GLY A 54 8.12 -7.32 -24.68
N GLN A 55 7.68 -7.36 -23.40
CA GLN A 55 6.75 -8.35 -22.88
C GLN A 55 5.42 -7.70 -22.50
N GLY A 56 4.31 -8.33 -22.86
CA GLY A 56 2.97 -7.82 -22.56
C GLY A 56 2.50 -8.23 -21.17
N MET A 57 2.48 -7.32 -20.22
CA MET A 57 1.92 -7.57 -18.89
C MET A 57 0.40 -7.62 -18.95
N ASN A 58 -0.20 -8.65 -18.37
CA ASN A 58 -1.64 -8.74 -18.19
C ASN A 58 -2.10 -7.74 -17.11
N ALA A 59 -3.07 -6.90 -17.44
CA ALA A 59 -3.60 -5.92 -16.52
C ALA A 59 -5.11 -5.75 -16.64
N LEU A 60 -5.74 -5.35 -15.53
CA LEU A 60 -7.15 -5.05 -15.43
C LEU A 60 -7.36 -3.61 -14.97
N LEU A 61 -7.95 -2.79 -15.82
CA LEU A 61 -8.34 -1.43 -15.48
C LEU A 61 -9.83 -1.39 -15.13
N MET A 62 -10.12 -1.20 -13.85
CA MET A 62 -11.46 -1.05 -13.31
C MET A 62 -11.84 0.42 -13.34
N LEU A 63 -12.78 0.79 -14.22
CA LEU A 63 -13.23 2.17 -14.39
C LEU A 63 -14.42 2.47 -13.47
N ALA A 64 -14.33 3.56 -12.73
CA ALA A 64 -15.40 4.04 -11.86
C ALA A 64 -16.56 4.64 -12.68
N ALA A 65 -17.77 4.60 -12.12
CA ALA A 65 -18.93 5.25 -12.69
C ALA A 65 -18.83 6.78 -12.64
N GLY A 66 -19.60 7.44 -13.49
CA GLY A 66 -19.74 8.91 -13.55
C GLY A 66 -18.94 9.56 -14.68
N ALA A 67 -19.34 10.77 -15.06
CA ALA A 67 -18.71 11.52 -16.14
C ALA A 67 -17.33 12.08 -15.75
N GLY A 68 -16.51 12.37 -16.76
CA GLY A 68 -15.22 13.06 -16.64
C GLY A 68 -14.07 12.21 -16.12
N PRO A 69 -12.84 12.76 -16.16
CA PRO A 69 -11.64 12.07 -15.70
C PRO A 69 -11.70 11.76 -14.20
N LYS A 70 -11.15 10.58 -13.81
CA LYS A 70 -11.15 10.07 -12.45
C LYS A 70 -9.74 10.00 -11.88
N PRO A 71 -9.56 10.25 -10.59
CA PRO A 71 -8.32 9.86 -9.92
C PRO A 71 -8.13 8.36 -10.09
N THR A 72 -6.88 7.92 -10.18
CA THR A 72 -6.58 6.52 -10.49
C THR A 72 -5.54 5.96 -9.54
N MET A 73 -5.80 4.76 -9.04
CA MET A 73 -4.89 4.00 -8.20
C MET A 73 -4.24 2.88 -9.03
N LEU A 74 -2.91 2.77 -9.01
CA LEU A 74 -2.20 1.55 -9.35
C LEU A 74 -2.11 0.69 -8.10
N LEU A 75 -2.69 -0.53 -8.13
CA LEU A 75 -2.70 -1.46 -7.00
C LEU A 75 -1.84 -2.68 -7.33
N LEU A 76 -0.77 -2.86 -6.55
CA LEU A 76 0.30 -3.83 -6.76
C LEU A 76 0.15 -5.02 -5.81
N HIS A 77 0.20 -6.25 -6.37
CA HIS A 77 0.19 -7.46 -5.56
C HIS A 77 1.57 -7.80 -4.97
N GLY A 78 1.58 -8.66 -3.94
CA GLY A 78 2.78 -9.15 -3.27
C GLY A 78 3.51 -10.25 -4.02
N LEU A 79 4.35 -11.00 -3.32
CA LEU A 79 5.10 -12.15 -3.80
C LEU A 79 4.55 -13.42 -3.11
N PRO A 80 4.16 -14.46 -3.86
CA PRO A 80 4.12 -14.57 -5.31
C PRO A 80 2.89 -13.89 -5.96
N GLY A 81 1.92 -13.38 -5.20
CA GLY A 81 0.76 -12.67 -5.69
C GLY A 81 -0.56 -13.43 -5.57
N ASN A 82 -0.67 -14.34 -4.60
CA ASN A 82 -1.92 -15.03 -4.29
C ASN A 82 -2.99 -14.05 -3.80
N GLU A 83 -2.62 -13.09 -2.94
CA GLU A 83 -3.49 -12.01 -2.52
C GLU A 83 -3.29 -10.78 -3.43
N GLN A 84 -4.29 -10.49 -4.25
CA GLN A 84 -4.29 -9.39 -5.20
C GLN A 84 -5.10 -8.18 -4.74
N ASN A 85 -5.79 -8.28 -3.61
CA ASN A 85 -6.63 -7.22 -3.04
C ASN A 85 -7.74 -6.72 -4.00
N LEU A 86 -8.35 -7.62 -4.80
CA LEU A 86 -9.38 -7.24 -5.76
C LEU A 86 -10.68 -6.75 -5.11
N ASP A 87 -11.00 -7.19 -3.91
CA ASP A 87 -12.10 -6.69 -3.09
C ASP A 87 -11.85 -5.22 -2.67
N LEU A 88 -10.62 -4.89 -2.28
CA LEU A 88 -10.18 -3.51 -2.04
C LEU A 88 -10.30 -2.68 -3.31
N ALA A 89 -9.83 -3.20 -4.46
CA ALA A 89 -9.95 -2.53 -5.75
C ALA A 89 -11.42 -2.20 -6.08
N GLN A 90 -12.35 -3.11 -5.79
CA GLN A 90 -13.79 -2.89 -5.98
C GLN A 90 -14.34 -1.81 -5.03
N ALA A 91 -13.90 -1.77 -3.78
CA ALA A 91 -14.31 -0.72 -2.83
C ALA A 91 -13.80 0.66 -3.28
N VAL A 92 -12.54 0.74 -3.72
CA VAL A 92 -11.91 1.96 -4.25
C VAL A 92 -12.63 2.42 -5.53
N ARG A 93 -12.99 1.49 -6.43
CA ARG A 93 -13.80 1.81 -7.62
C ARG A 93 -15.17 2.37 -7.25
N ARG A 94 -15.89 1.76 -6.30
CA ARG A 94 -17.18 2.27 -5.80
C ARG A 94 -17.03 3.65 -5.15
N ALA A 95 -15.87 3.93 -4.57
CA ALA A 95 -15.53 5.26 -4.06
C ALA A 95 -15.24 6.29 -5.16
N GLY A 96 -15.31 5.92 -6.46
CA GLY A 96 -15.15 6.82 -7.60
C GLY A 96 -13.71 7.03 -8.07
N TRP A 97 -12.83 6.10 -7.80
CA TRP A 97 -11.48 6.01 -8.34
C TRP A 97 -11.40 4.94 -9.43
N ASN A 98 -10.65 5.17 -10.49
CA ASN A 98 -10.21 4.05 -11.32
C ASN A 98 -9.15 3.24 -10.56
N VAL A 99 -9.07 1.94 -10.85
CA VAL A 99 -8.01 1.08 -10.30
C VAL A 99 -7.39 0.26 -11.42
N LEU A 100 -6.07 0.35 -11.55
CA LEU A 100 -5.28 -0.54 -12.40
C LEU A 100 -4.62 -1.59 -11.52
N THR A 101 -4.85 -2.87 -11.83
CA THR A 101 -4.09 -4.01 -11.29
C THR A 101 -3.33 -4.67 -12.43
N LEU A 102 -2.20 -5.27 -12.15
CA LEU A 102 -1.37 -5.94 -13.15
C LEU A 102 -0.70 -7.18 -12.58
N HIS A 103 -0.22 -8.03 -13.49
CA HIS A 103 0.73 -9.09 -13.21
C HIS A 103 2.07 -8.71 -13.84
N TYR A 104 3.11 -8.66 -13.02
CA TYR A 104 4.47 -8.31 -13.48
C TYR A 104 4.97 -9.27 -14.56
N ARG A 105 6.00 -8.89 -15.30
CA ARG A 105 6.67 -9.81 -16.22
C ARG A 105 7.07 -11.11 -15.50
N GLY A 106 6.76 -12.24 -16.12
CA GLY A 106 7.02 -13.56 -15.54
C GLY A 106 6.16 -13.90 -14.32
N SER A 107 5.02 -13.22 -14.09
CA SER A 107 4.09 -13.60 -13.03
C SER A 107 2.69 -13.84 -13.57
N TRP A 108 1.99 -14.86 -13.03
CA TRP A 108 0.58 -15.13 -13.29
C TRP A 108 0.16 -15.07 -14.76
N GLY A 109 0.96 -15.67 -15.65
CA GLY A 109 0.69 -15.74 -17.08
C GLY A 109 1.12 -14.51 -17.89
N SER A 110 1.67 -13.47 -17.30
CA SER A 110 2.44 -12.46 -18.01
C SER A 110 3.75 -13.07 -18.52
N PRO A 111 4.11 -12.89 -19.81
CA PRO A 111 5.34 -13.44 -20.34
C PRO A 111 6.58 -12.79 -19.73
N GLY A 112 7.74 -13.43 -19.94
CA GLY A 112 9.04 -12.95 -19.46
C GLY A 112 9.57 -13.70 -18.26
N ARG A 113 10.50 -13.08 -17.54
CA ARG A 113 11.12 -13.62 -16.33
C ARG A 113 10.82 -12.69 -15.17
N PHE A 114 10.48 -13.26 -14.01
CA PHE A 114 10.26 -12.48 -12.81
C PHE A 114 11.57 -12.17 -12.09
N SER A 115 11.70 -10.94 -11.60
CA SER A 115 12.68 -10.50 -10.60
C SER A 115 12.13 -9.31 -9.83
N LEU A 116 12.67 -9.00 -8.67
CA LEU A 116 12.23 -7.85 -7.86
C LEU A 116 12.55 -6.53 -8.55
N GLY A 117 13.75 -6.41 -9.15
CA GLY A 117 14.15 -5.24 -9.94
C GLY A 117 13.29 -5.10 -11.20
N GLY A 118 13.00 -6.22 -11.90
CA GLY A 118 12.10 -6.22 -13.04
C GLY A 118 10.68 -5.80 -12.70
N ALA A 119 10.18 -6.22 -11.52
CA ALA A 119 8.87 -5.78 -11.03
C ALA A 119 8.83 -4.27 -10.74
N TYR A 120 9.95 -3.68 -10.26
CA TYR A 120 10.05 -2.23 -10.10
C TYR A 120 9.99 -1.50 -11.45
N GLU A 121 10.73 -1.97 -12.46
CA GLU A 121 10.66 -1.43 -13.84
C GLU A 121 9.22 -1.53 -14.40
N ASP A 122 8.51 -2.61 -14.10
CA ASP A 122 7.12 -2.80 -14.53
C ASP A 122 6.16 -1.79 -13.90
N VAL A 123 6.42 -1.37 -12.65
CA VAL A 123 5.67 -0.28 -11.99
C VAL A 123 5.90 1.05 -12.70
N GLU A 124 7.16 1.36 -13.09
CA GLU A 124 7.49 2.56 -13.87
C GLU A 124 6.67 2.61 -15.17
N VAL A 125 6.70 1.51 -15.94
CA VAL A 125 5.96 1.39 -17.20
C VAL A 125 4.44 1.50 -17.01
N ALA A 126 3.91 0.90 -15.93
CA ALA A 126 2.48 0.97 -15.63
C ALA A 126 2.03 2.39 -15.26
N MET A 127 2.83 3.12 -14.51
CA MET A 127 2.55 4.51 -14.18
C MET A 127 2.66 5.43 -15.40
N ASP A 128 3.62 5.18 -16.28
CA ASP A 128 3.74 5.89 -17.57
C ASP A 128 2.53 5.60 -18.48
N PHE A 129 2.06 4.34 -18.52
CA PHE A 129 0.83 3.99 -19.25
C PHE A 129 -0.37 4.81 -18.78
N LEU A 130 -0.52 5.04 -17.46
CA LEU A 130 -1.60 5.86 -16.91
C LEU A 130 -1.47 7.35 -17.25
N ARG A 131 -0.24 7.84 -17.51
CA ARG A 131 0.04 9.24 -17.82
C ARG A 131 -0.04 9.55 -19.32
N GLN A 132 0.12 8.55 -20.18
CA GLN A 132 0.05 8.77 -21.63
C GLN A 132 -1.26 9.46 -22.01
N PRO A 133 -1.23 10.58 -22.75
CA PRO A 133 -2.43 11.36 -23.09
C PRO A 133 -3.52 10.53 -23.79
N GLU A 134 -3.13 9.61 -24.67
CA GLU A 134 -4.04 8.70 -25.38
C GLU A 134 -4.78 7.80 -24.40
N ASN A 135 -4.07 7.21 -23.43
CA ASN A 135 -4.65 6.33 -22.41
C ASN A 135 -5.51 7.13 -21.43
N ALA A 136 -5.01 8.28 -20.98
CA ALA A 136 -5.73 9.17 -20.07
C ALA A 136 -7.08 9.60 -20.68
N SER A 137 -7.07 10.00 -21.95
CA SER A 137 -8.29 10.35 -22.69
C SER A 137 -9.21 9.14 -22.90
N ARG A 138 -8.65 8.00 -23.35
CA ARG A 138 -9.40 6.78 -23.69
C ARG A 138 -10.12 6.18 -22.49
N TYR A 139 -9.48 6.23 -21.31
CA TYR A 139 -9.95 5.57 -20.09
C TYR A 139 -10.48 6.54 -19.03
N GLY A 140 -10.54 7.84 -19.34
CA GLY A 140 -11.00 8.84 -18.39
C GLY A 140 -10.12 8.87 -17.13
N ILE A 141 -8.82 8.90 -17.28
CA ILE A 141 -7.83 9.00 -16.19
C ILE A 141 -7.47 10.47 -15.99
N ASP A 142 -7.38 10.90 -14.73
CA ASP A 142 -6.78 12.17 -14.38
C ASP A 142 -5.30 11.96 -14.01
N PRO A 143 -4.34 12.27 -14.90
CA PRO A 143 -2.93 12.02 -14.67
C PRO A 143 -2.33 12.88 -13.54
N GLY A 144 -2.99 13.96 -13.16
CA GLY A 144 -2.61 14.79 -12.01
C GLY A 144 -3.04 14.21 -10.65
N ARG A 145 -3.79 13.11 -10.65
CA ARG A 145 -4.30 12.47 -9.41
C ARG A 145 -4.07 10.96 -9.42
N LEU A 146 -2.79 10.57 -9.54
CA LEU A 146 -2.38 9.18 -9.46
C LEU A 146 -1.88 8.82 -8.07
N VAL A 147 -2.32 7.67 -7.56
CA VAL A 147 -1.86 7.06 -6.31
C VAL A 147 -1.29 5.70 -6.61
N VAL A 148 -0.17 5.37 -5.99
CA VAL A 148 0.38 4.02 -6.02
C VAL A 148 0.07 3.32 -4.69
N ALA A 149 -0.40 2.09 -4.77
CA ALA A 149 -0.76 1.27 -3.61
C ALA A 149 -0.20 -0.14 -3.79
N GLY A 150 0.12 -0.83 -2.71
CA GLY A 150 0.56 -2.21 -2.84
C GLY A 150 0.64 -2.94 -1.52
N HIS A 151 0.54 -4.28 -1.59
CA HIS A 151 0.59 -5.20 -0.47
C HIS A 151 1.93 -5.96 -0.47
N SER A 152 2.54 -6.12 0.70
CA SER A 152 3.77 -6.92 0.84
C SER A 152 4.91 -6.40 -0.06
N MET A 153 5.40 -7.21 -1.01
CA MET A 153 6.33 -6.78 -2.07
C MET A 153 5.75 -5.61 -2.87
N GLY A 154 4.46 -5.63 -3.21
CA GLY A 154 3.80 -4.50 -3.87
C GLY A 154 3.85 -3.22 -3.04
N GLY A 155 3.82 -3.33 -1.71
CA GLY A 155 4.00 -2.22 -0.77
C GLY A 155 5.42 -1.67 -0.79
N PHE A 156 6.42 -2.54 -0.89
CA PHE A 156 7.81 -2.14 -1.14
C PHE A 156 7.95 -1.38 -2.47
N LEU A 157 7.42 -1.93 -3.56
CA LEU A 157 7.47 -1.30 -4.88
C LEU A 157 6.75 0.06 -4.89
N ALA A 158 5.58 0.15 -4.22
CA ALA A 158 4.83 1.40 -4.09
C ALA A 158 5.61 2.48 -3.31
N ALA A 159 6.29 2.09 -2.22
CA ALA A 159 7.13 2.99 -1.43
C ALA A 159 8.31 3.50 -2.25
N ARG A 160 9.05 2.60 -2.92
CA ARG A 160 10.19 2.94 -3.77
C ARG A 160 9.79 3.87 -4.91
N TYR A 161 8.67 3.54 -5.60
CA TYR A 161 8.15 4.39 -6.67
C TYR A 161 7.79 5.78 -6.14
N ALA A 162 7.03 5.86 -5.04
CA ALA A 162 6.63 7.14 -4.45
C ALA A 162 7.84 7.95 -3.96
N ALA A 163 8.92 7.32 -3.49
CA ALA A 163 10.15 8.00 -3.11
C ALA A 163 10.91 8.59 -4.31
N GLY A 164 10.84 7.91 -5.46
CA GLY A 164 11.52 8.33 -6.70
C GLY A 164 10.80 9.42 -7.49
N HIS A 165 9.47 9.57 -7.32
CA HIS A 165 8.61 10.38 -8.21
C HIS A 165 7.81 11.41 -7.42
N ASP A 166 7.98 12.69 -7.74
CA ASP A 166 7.28 13.78 -7.05
C ASP A 166 5.85 14.03 -7.55
N ASP A 167 5.47 13.42 -8.66
CA ASP A 167 4.20 13.62 -9.37
C ASP A 167 3.08 12.65 -8.98
N VAL A 168 3.26 11.83 -7.93
CA VAL A 168 2.19 11.04 -7.33
C VAL A 168 1.48 11.81 -6.23
N ALA A 169 0.15 11.70 -6.18
CA ALA A 169 -0.68 12.35 -5.17
C ALA A 169 -0.48 11.76 -3.77
N GLY A 170 0.05 10.54 -3.67
CA GLY A 170 0.35 9.84 -2.43
C GLY A 170 0.55 8.35 -2.63
N ALA A 171 0.82 7.61 -1.54
CA ALA A 171 0.97 6.17 -1.58
C ALA A 171 0.26 5.45 -0.43
N VAL A 172 -0.18 4.21 -0.68
CA VAL A 172 -0.76 3.29 0.30
C VAL A 172 0.11 2.05 0.41
N LEU A 173 0.68 1.84 1.57
CA LEU A 173 1.55 0.71 1.87
C LEU A 173 0.77 -0.26 2.77
N ILE A 174 0.43 -1.43 2.23
CA ILE A 174 -0.38 -2.45 2.91
C ILE A 174 0.58 -3.54 3.36
N ASP A 175 0.87 -3.57 4.66
CA ASP A 175 1.82 -4.49 5.31
C ASP A 175 3.09 -4.71 4.48
N PRO A 176 3.82 -3.62 4.10
CA PRO A 176 4.87 -3.67 3.11
C PRO A 176 6.04 -4.52 3.58
N TRP A 177 6.60 -5.31 2.67
CA TRP A 177 7.85 -6.01 2.91
C TRP A 177 9.05 -5.05 2.78
N ASN A 178 9.88 -4.91 3.82
CA ASN A 178 11.13 -4.16 3.70
C ASN A 178 12.24 -5.09 3.16
N VAL A 179 12.31 -5.19 1.82
CA VAL A 179 13.21 -6.09 1.12
C VAL A 179 14.66 -5.87 1.51
N GLY A 180 15.12 -4.63 1.67
CA GLY A 180 16.50 -4.33 2.06
C GLY A 180 16.82 -4.73 3.49
N ALA A 181 15.91 -4.46 4.44
CA ALA A 181 16.07 -4.89 5.83
C ALA A 181 16.12 -6.43 5.92
N PHE A 182 15.24 -7.12 5.18
CA PHE A 182 15.28 -8.58 5.09
C PHE A 182 16.59 -9.09 4.49
N GLY A 183 17.11 -8.47 3.42
CA GLY A 183 18.41 -8.80 2.84
C GLY A 183 19.56 -8.66 3.83
N LYS A 184 19.57 -7.60 4.64
CA LYS A 184 20.53 -7.42 5.74
C LYS A 184 20.43 -8.54 6.77
N ALA A 185 19.20 -8.96 7.10
CA ALA A 185 18.96 -10.07 8.03
C ALA A 185 19.46 -11.41 7.48
N LEU A 186 19.26 -11.68 6.19
CA LEU A 186 19.78 -12.89 5.50
C LEU A 186 21.31 -12.94 5.52
N LEU A 187 21.97 -11.81 5.24
CA LEU A 187 23.43 -11.71 5.27
C LEU A 187 24.01 -11.91 6.70
N ALA A 188 23.29 -11.43 7.71
CA ALA A 188 23.70 -11.54 9.11
C ALA A 188 23.45 -12.95 9.70
N ARG A 189 22.46 -13.67 9.19
CA ARG A 189 21.98 -14.97 9.72
C ARG A 189 21.70 -15.94 8.58
N PRO A 190 22.74 -16.65 8.06
CA PRO A 190 22.59 -17.54 6.92
C PRO A 190 21.56 -18.69 7.10
N GLU A 191 21.27 -19.08 8.35
CA GLU A 191 20.24 -20.08 8.66
C GLU A 191 18.84 -19.65 8.20
N ILE A 192 18.49 -18.38 8.34
CA ILE A 192 17.19 -17.83 7.88
C ILE A 192 17.03 -18.03 6.37
N ARG A 193 18.12 -17.95 5.62
CA ARG A 193 18.12 -18.13 4.16
C ARG A 193 17.57 -19.49 3.75
N GLN A 194 18.08 -20.55 4.38
CA GLN A 194 17.67 -21.93 4.05
C GLN A 194 16.20 -22.17 4.45
N ASP A 195 15.82 -21.70 5.63
CA ASP A 195 14.44 -21.83 6.13
C ASP A 195 13.46 -21.10 5.21
N TRP A 196 13.80 -19.88 4.78
CA TRP A 196 12.94 -19.10 3.89
C TRP A 196 12.80 -19.76 2.50
N ILE A 197 13.90 -20.24 1.91
CA ILE A 197 13.90 -20.94 0.62
C ILE A 197 13.02 -22.22 0.71
N ALA A 198 13.16 -22.97 1.79
CA ALA A 198 12.37 -24.18 2.00
C ALA A 198 10.87 -23.87 2.19
N ALA A 199 10.54 -22.82 2.96
CA ALA A 199 9.15 -22.46 3.24
C ALA A 199 8.40 -21.86 2.04
N THR A 200 9.12 -21.15 1.13
CA THR A 200 8.49 -20.39 0.03
C THR A 200 8.68 -21.02 -1.34
N GLY A 201 9.60 -21.99 -1.48
CA GLY A 201 9.98 -22.55 -2.78
C GLY A 201 8.83 -23.21 -3.54
N GLU A 202 7.90 -23.87 -2.84
CA GLU A 202 6.73 -24.52 -3.43
C GLU A 202 5.72 -23.50 -3.96
N ASP A 203 5.58 -22.35 -3.28
CA ASP A 203 4.59 -21.32 -3.64
C ASP A 203 4.94 -20.61 -4.96
N PHE A 204 6.20 -20.61 -5.38
CA PHE A 204 6.65 -19.92 -6.59
C PHE A 204 6.45 -20.72 -7.88
N GLY A 205 6.45 -22.05 -7.77
CA GLY A 205 6.61 -22.97 -8.92
C GLY A 205 5.61 -22.83 -10.06
N THR A 206 4.39 -22.35 -9.79
CA THR A 206 3.34 -22.17 -10.82
C THR A 206 3.01 -20.69 -11.08
N SER A 207 3.41 -19.81 -10.18
CA SER A 207 3.04 -18.40 -10.20
C SER A 207 4.09 -17.52 -10.88
N LEU A 208 5.37 -17.93 -10.81
CA LEU A 208 6.51 -17.14 -11.29
C LEU A 208 7.32 -17.93 -12.32
N ALA A 209 7.70 -17.27 -13.40
CA ALA A 209 8.49 -17.85 -14.48
C ALA A 209 9.94 -17.34 -14.46
N GLY A 210 10.87 -18.27 -14.67
CA GLY A 210 12.28 -17.95 -14.82
C GLY A 210 13.00 -17.55 -13.53
N THR A 211 12.41 -17.80 -12.38
CA THR A 211 12.96 -17.52 -11.05
C THR A 211 12.61 -18.66 -10.07
N ASP A 212 13.23 -18.65 -8.93
CA ASP A 212 12.94 -19.52 -7.78
C ASP A 212 13.24 -18.78 -6.47
N ALA A 213 12.94 -19.41 -5.33
CA ALA A 213 13.16 -18.79 -4.03
C ALA A 213 14.64 -18.45 -3.78
N ALA A 214 15.56 -19.26 -4.28
CA ALA A 214 17.01 -19.02 -4.14
C ALA A 214 17.46 -17.80 -4.95
N ALA A 215 16.93 -17.61 -6.16
CA ALA A 215 17.20 -16.44 -6.99
C ALA A 215 16.65 -15.15 -6.35
N ILE A 216 15.45 -15.19 -5.77
CA ILE A 216 14.86 -14.04 -5.04
C ILE A 216 15.72 -13.69 -3.82
N VAL A 217 16.15 -14.69 -3.03
CA VAL A 217 17.05 -14.47 -1.89
C VAL A 217 18.37 -13.83 -2.35
N ALA A 218 18.99 -14.36 -3.41
CA ALA A 218 20.24 -13.83 -3.92
C ALA A 218 20.11 -12.39 -4.45
N GLU A 219 18.97 -12.04 -5.05
CA GLU A 219 18.68 -10.68 -5.49
C GLU A 219 18.48 -9.75 -4.28
N THR A 220 17.73 -10.19 -3.28
CA THR A 220 17.47 -9.46 -2.03
C THR A 220 18.79 -9.17 -1.27
N GLU A 221 19.67 -10.17 -1.13
CA GLU A 221 21.00 -10.01 -0.52
C GLU A 221 21.88 -9.01 -1.28
N ARG A 222 21.87 -9.09 -2.62
CA ARG A 222 22.67 -8.20 -3.47
C ARG A 222 22.28 -6.74 -3.32
N HIS A 223 21.01 -6.47 -3.12
CA HIS A 223 20.45 -5.13 -3.01
C HIS A 223 20.10 -4.71 -1.57
N ALA A 224 20.55 -5.46 -0.57
CA ALA A 224 20.25 -5.21 0.85
C ALA A 224 20.57 -3.77 1.30
N GLY A 225 21.66 -3.17 0.76
CA GLY A 225 22.07 -1.81 1.07
C GLY A 225 21.26 -0.72 0.37
N GLU A 226 20.59 -1.05 -0.74
CA GLU A 226 19.91 -0.06 -1.59
C GLU A 226 18.39 -0.07 -1.42
N TRP A 227 17.83 -1.20 -0.98
CA TRP A 227 16.37 -1.43 -0.94
C TRP A 227 15.77 -1.36 0.45
N ASP A 228 16.48 -0.79 1.42
CA ASP A 228 15.92 -0.54 2.75
C ASP A 228 14.98 0.66 2.70
N LEU A 229 13.71 0.43 2.96
CA LEU A 229 12.67 1.47 2.93
C LEU A 229 12.91 2.60 3.93
N VAL A 230 13.67 2.36 5.01
CA VAL A 230 14.02 3.40 5.99
C VAL A 230 14.86 4.50 5.34
N ASP A 231 15.70 4.15 4.37
CA ASP A 231 16.54 5.10 3.62
C ASP A 231 15.70 6.00 2.70
N ASP A 232 14.50 5.55 2.30
CA ASP A 232 13.55 6.34 1.52
C ASP A 232 12.69 7.29 2.38
N ALA A 233 12.70 7.16 3.71
CA ALA A 233 11.88 7.97 4.60
C ALA A 233 11.98 9.50 4.39
N PRO A 234 13.16 10.10 4.08
CA PRO A 234 13.25 11.54 3.80
C PRO A 234 12.43 11.99 2.59
N LYS A 235 12.34 11.15 1.56
CA LYS A 235 11.56 11.41 0.34
C LYS A 235 10.08 11.14 0.56
N LEU A 236 9.77 10.00 1.19
CA LEU A 236 8.41 9.60 1.55
C LEU A 236 7.72 10.60 2.49
N ALA A 237 8.46 11.19 3.44
CA ALA A 237 7.91 12.20 4.35
C ALA A 237 7.36 13.47 3.67
N ARG A 238 7.70 13.70 2.40
CA ARG A 238 7.20 14.84 1.62
C ARG A 238 5.83 14.60 0.98
N LYS A 239 5.28 13.39 1.10
CA LYS A 239 4.05 12.96 0.43
C LYS A 239 2.99 12.51 1.41
N PRO A 240 1.69 12.62 1.06
CA PRO A 240 0.64 11.93 1.78
C PRO A 240 0.85 10.41 1.73
N LEU A 241 0.87 9.77 2.90
CA LEU A 241 1.07 8.33 3.02
C LEU A 241 0.01 7.71 3.93
N LEU A 242 -0.45 6.53 3.54
CA LEU A 242 -1.16 5.61 4.41
C LEU A 242 -0.30 4.34 4.54
N ILE A 243 -0.03 3.94 5.78
CA ILE A 243 0.51 2.61 6.09
C ILE A 243 -0.60 1.86 6.84
N VAL A 244 -0.96 0.67 6.36
CA VAL A 244 -1.85 -0.24 7.07
C VAL A 244 -1.07 -1.51 7.37
N ASP A 245 -0.73 -1.72 8.63
CA ASP A 245 0.05 -2.87 9.08
C ASP A 245 -0.87 -3.96 9.64
N ALA A 246 -0.45 -5.21 9.46
CA ALA A 246 -1.04 -6.37 10.12
C ALA A 246 -0.26 -6.69 11.41
N GLU A 247 -0.96 -6.78 12.55
CA GLU A 247 -0.33 -7.06 13.85
C GLU A 247 0.50 -8.37 13.84
N PHE A 248 -0.02 -9.38 13.10
CA PHE A 248 0.62 -10.69 12.93
C PHE A 248 1.31 -10.82 11.56
N GLY A 249 1.71 -9.72 10.94
CA GLY A 249 2.42 -9.63 9.67
C GLY A 249 3.79 -8.96 9.83
N ASN A 250 4.06 -7.97 8.97
CA ASN A 250 5.36 -7.28 8.88
C ASN A 250 5.49 -6.07 9.81
N THR A 251 4.59 -5.86 10.77
CA THR A 251 4.57 -4.66 11.64
C THR A 251 5.93 -4.35 12.25
N ALA A 252 6.68 -5.36 12.71
CA ALA A 252 8.00 -5.15 13.31
C ALA A 252 9.02 -4.59 12.31
N GLU A 253 8.93 -4.98 11.04
CA GLU A 253 9.80 -4.52 9.96
C GLU A 253 9.39 -3.14 9.43
N VAL A 254 8.10 -2.80 9.54
CA VAL A 254 7.52 -1.54 9.05
C VAL A 254 7.64 -0.41 10.07
N ALA A 255 7.65 -0.73 11.38
CA ALA A 255 7.72 0.24 12.46
C ALA A 255 8.90 1.24 12.34
N PRO A 256 10.13 0.84 11.95
CA PRO A 256 11.24 1.76 11.76
C PRO A 256 10.97 2.79 10.65
N LEU A 257 10.37 2.38 9.53
CA LEU A 257 9.97 3.29 8.43
C LEU A 257 8.94 4.31 8.93
N ALA A 258 7.88 3.84 9.59
CA ALA A 258 6.85 4.73 10.12
C ALA A 258 7.41 5.73 11.13
N ALA A 259 8.30 5.29 12.02
CA ALA A 259 9.00 6.15 12.97
C ALA A 259 9.88 7.21 12.27
N ALA A 260 10.65 6.80 11.26
CA ALA A 260 11.52 7.69 10.49
C ALA A 260 10.74 8.77 9.72
N ILE A 261 9.56 8.44 9.19
CA ILE A 261 8.66 9.40 8.51
C ILE A 261 8.04 10.36 9.54
N LYS A 262 7.55 9.86 10.69
CA LYS A 262 6.98 10.68 11.75
C LYS A 262 8.01 11.66 12.33
N ALA A 263 9.25 11.23 12.54
CA ALA A 263 10.34 12.08 13.03
C ALA A 263 10.62 13.28 12.09
N ARG A 264 10.30 13.13 10.80
CA ARG A 264 10.41 14.19 9.78
C ARG A 264 9.13 15.01 9.61
N ARG A 265 8.14 14.80 10.49
CA ARG A 265 6.82 15.47 10.39
C ARG A 265 6.11 15.18 9.05
N GLY A 266 6.34 14.02 8.46
CA GLY A 266 5.68 13.60 7.23
C GLY A 266 4.17 13.43 7.39
N GLN A 267 3.42 13.59 6.30
CA GLN A 267 1.97 13.40 6.25
C GLN A 267 1.63 11.91 6.26
N LEU A 268 1.85 11.24 7.39
CA LEU A 268 1.62 9.81 7.58
C LEU A 268 0.36 9.56 8.40
N ARG A 269 -0.56 8.77 7.84
CA ARG A 269 -1.57 8.01 8.59
C ARG A 269 -1.08 6.57 8.72
N ALA A 270 -0.92 6.07 9.91
CA ALA A 270 -0.58 4.68 10.20
C ALA A 270 -1.73 4.02 10.96
N VAL A 271 -2.09 2.82 10.55
CA VAL A 271 -3.17 2.00 11.13
C VAL A 271 -2.64 0.58 11.27
N THR A 272 -2.71 0.01 12.46
CA THR A 272 -2.42 -1.41 12.69
C THR A 272 -3.74 -2.16 12.92
N LEU A 273 -3.95 -3.23 12.17
CA LEU A 273 -5.14 -4.09 12.32
C LEU A 273 -4.73 -5.41 12.97
N PRO A 274 -5.55 -5.96 13.90
CA PRO A 274 -5.27 -7.23 14.57
C PRO A 274 -5.56 -8.41 13.63
N SER A 275 -4.77 -8.57 12.58
CA SER A 275 -4.96 -9.52 11.49
C SER A 275 -3.64 -10.13 11.05
N ASP A 276 -3.73 -11.15 10.20
CA ASP A 276 -2.60 -11.74 9.50
C ASP A 276 -2.11 -10.86 8.34
N HIS A 277 -0.99 -11.25 7.72
CA HIS A 277 -0.38 -10.56 6.60
C HIS A 277 -1.34 -10.34 5.40
N ALA A 278 -2.30 -11.25 5.17
CA ALA A 278 -3.29 -11.15 4.09
C ALA A 278 -4.54 -10.33 4.49
N PHE A 279 -4.65 -9.93 5.77
CA PHE A 279 -5.85 -9.30 6.33
C PHE A 279 -7.10 -10.17 6.17
N ALA A 280 -6.97 -11.50 6.29
CA ALA A 280 -8.01 -12.44 5.94
C ALA A 280 -9.35 -12.20 6.68
N ASP A 281 -9.30 -11.74 7.92
CA ASP A 281 -10.43 -11.45 8.80
C ASP A 281 -10.74 -9.95 8.97
N HIS A 282 -9.97 -9.03 8.32
CA HIS A 282 -10.10 -7.57 8.45
C HIS A 282 -10.24 -6.83 7.12
N ARG A 283 -10.77 -7.47 6.07
CA ARG A 283 -10.92 -6.90 4.72
C ARG A 283 -11.75 -5.62 4.68
N ILE A 284 -12.84 -5.55 5.47
CA ILE A 284 -13.67 -4.35 5.57
C ILE A 284 -12.89 -3.20 6.23
N ALA A 285 -12.14 -3.49 7.29
CA ALA A 285 -11.33 -2.48 7.99
C ALA A 285 -10.20 -1.94 7.11
N LEU A 286 -9.50 -2.81 6.37
CA LEU A 286 -8.49 -2.42 5.37
C LEU A 286 -9.08 -1.51 4.29
N ALA A 287 -10.22 -1.91 3.72
CA ALA A 287 -10.90 -1.12 2.71
C ALA A 287 -11.40 0.23 3.27
N ALA A 288 -11.91 0.25 4.50
CA ALA A 288 -12.37 1.48 5.17
C ALA A 288 -11.21 2.45 5.44
N ALA A 289 -10.07 1.96 5.92
CA ALA A 289 -8.88 2.77 6.14
C ALA A 289 -8.40 3.41 4.83
N THR A 290 -8.33 2.60 3.76
CA THR A 290 -7.85 3.03 2.44
C THR A 290 -8.81 4.04 1.81
N VAL A 291 -10.11 3.73 1.74
CA VAL A 291 -11.12 4.64 1.13
C VAL A 291 -11.20 5.95 1.90
N SER A 292 -11.23 5.92 3.24
CA SER A 292 -11.24 7.14 4.05
C SER A 292 -10.00 8.00 3.85
N TRP A 293 -8.83 7.39 3.63
CA TRP A 293 -7.62 8.14 3.34
C TRP A 293 -7.65 8.74 1.93
N LEU A 294 -8.10 8.00 0.92
CA LEU A 294 -8.26 8.51 -0.45
C LEU A 294 -9.21 9.70 -0.53
N ASP A 295 -10.25 9.74 0.29
CA ASP A 295 -11.17 10.87 0.37
C ASP A 295 -10.49 12.16 0.85
N THR A 296 -9.44 12.05 1.68
CA THR A 296 -8.63 13.22 2.10
C THR A 296 -7.85 13.86 0.94
N LEU A 297 -7.53 13.08 -0.10
CA LEU A 297 -6.82 13.56 -1.29
C LEU A 297 -7.76 14.19 -2.33
N ARG A 298 -9.07 13.95 -2.23
CA ARG A 298 -10.08 14.49 -3.17
C ARG A 298 -10.44 15.93 -2.91
N THR A 299 -10.33 16.35 -1.66
CA THR A 299 -10.64 17.73 -1.28
C THR A 299 -9.45 18.60 -1.67
N PRO A 300 -9.59 19.58 -2.59
CA PRO A 300 -8.53 20.58 -2.76
C PRO A 300 -8.23 21.14 -1.37
N LYS A 301 -6.95 21.29 -1.01
CA LYS A 301 -6.57 22.07 0.20
C LYS A 301 -7.15 23.45 0.00
N GLY A 302 -8.44 23.58 0.34
CA GLY A 302 -9.25 24.75 0.10
C GLY A 302 -8.71 25.87 0.92
N LYS A 303 -8.64 27.04 0.30
CA LYS A 303 -8.59 28.34 0.92
C LYS A 303 -9.35 28.27 2.25
N ALA A 304 -8.60 28.31 3.36
CA ALA A 304 -9.19 28.68 4.64
C ALA A 304 -9.92 30.01 4.40
N ARG A 305 -11.24 30.02 4.61
CA ARG A 305 -12.04 31.23 4.64
C ARG A 305 -11.77 31.96 5.95
#